data_7c7b4488f87ce375270276faf6a183da
#
_entry.id   7c7b4488f87ce375270276faf6a183da
#
_cell.length_a   1.000
_cell.length_b   1.000
_cell.length_c   1.000
_cell.angle_alpha   90.00
_cell.angle_beta   90.00
_cell.angle_gamma   90.00
#
_symmetry.space_group_name_H-M   'P 1'
#
loop_
_entity.id
_entity.type
_entity.pdbx_description
1 polymer ?
#
loop_
_entity_poly.entity_id
_entity_poly.type
_entity_poly.pdbx_seq_one_letter_code
_entity_poly.pdbx_strand_id
1 'polypeptide(L)'
;MANSTGANTISYLSGTKLAVASLIIGTASLFTFTLMLVGSISGIALGLIALRGVKGNPARGLSKAMAVAGILLSIVAFLPPYFYAAGNANAACTEKRLQSIGAAEARYLEVIGRYGTLEELARAGLIGSDLAAPVKCGYRVELQSEGGASEITAIPEAHLLTGHKTFRVKLPDAR
;
A
#
# COMPACT_ATOMS: atom_id res chain seq x y z
N MET A 1 5.70 1.57 59.19
CA MET A 1 6.05 0.80 57.99
C MET A 1 4.80 0.63 57.16
N ALA A 2 4.59 1.52 56.19
CA ALA A 2 3.34 1.58 55.43
C ALA A 2 3.54 0.92 54.06
N ASN A 3 2.81 -0.11 53.88
CA ASN A 3 2.19 -0.72 52.70
C ASN A 3 2.70 -0.31 51.29
N SER A 4 3.93 -0.74 50.95
CA SER A 4 4.46 -0.64 49.57
C SER A 4 3.90 -1.72 48.61
N THR A 5 3.19 -2.73 49.17
CA THR A 5 2.68 -3.88 48.41
C THR A 5 1.49 -3.53 47.49
N GLY A 6 0.65 -2.59 47.90
CA GLY A 6 -0.55 -2.22 47.15
C GLY A 6 -0.27 -1.43 45.86
N ALA A 7 0.70 -0.51 45.91
CA ALA A 7 1.06 0.30 44.72
C ALA A 7 1.69 -0.52 43.62
N ASN A 8 2.49 -1.52 43.96
CA ASN A 8 3.15 -2.41 42.99
C ASN A 8 2.14 -3.34 42.31
N THR A 9 1.10 -3.80 43.02
CA THR A 9 0.06 -4.69 42.49
C THR A 9 -0.83 -3.94 41.49
N ILE A 10 -1.14 -2.66 41.74
CA ILE A 10 -1.97 -1.84 40.86
C ILE A 10 -1.21 -1.53 39.54
N SER A 11 0.06 -1.19 39.61
CA SER A 11 0.88 -0.93 38.43
C SER A 11 1.09 -2.17 37.57
N TYR A 12 1.23 -3.34 38.20
CA TYR A 12 1.32 -4.64 37.53
C TYR A 12 0.03 -5.00 36.76
N LEU A 13 -1.11 -4.87 37.45
CA LEU A 13 -2.43 -5.13 36.86
C LEU A 13 -2.70 -4.21 35.66
N SER A 14 -2.24 -2.96 35.73
CA SER A 14 -2.36 -2.00 34.63
C SER A 14 -1.52 -2.42 33.41
N GLY A 15 -0.25 -2.78 33.59
CA GLY A 15 0.62 -3.20 32.50
C GLY A 15 0.17 -4.50 31.82
N THR A 16 -0.30 -5.47 32.59
CA THR A 16 -0.80 -6.75 32.07
C THR A 16 -2.13 -6.56 31.33
N LYS A 17 -3.03 -5.72 31.83
CA LYS A 17 -4.29 -5.40 31.17
C LYS A 17 -4.05 -4.72 29.82
N LEU A 18 -3.09 -3.79 29.73
CA LEU A 18 -2.71 -3.14 28.48
C LEU A 18 -2.09 -4.12 27.48
N ALA A 19 -1.25 -5.05 27.93
CA ALA A 19 -0.67 -6.08 27.08
C ALA A 19 -1.74 -7.03 26.52
N VAL A 20 -2.70 -7.46 27.34
CA VAL A 20 -3.84 -8.29 26.93
C VAL A 20 -4.75 -7.51 25.95
N ALA A 21 -5.05 -6.26 26.24
CA ALA A 21 -5.83 -5.40 25.34
C ALA A 21 -5.16 -5.24 23.97
N SER A 22 -3.84 -5.04 23.92
CA SER A 22 -3.07 -4.98 22.67
C SER A 22 -3.17 -6.27 21.88
N LEU A 23 -3.10 -7.43 22.54
CA LEU A 23 -3.24 -8.73 21.88
C LEU A 23 -4.66 -8.94 21.30
N ILE A 24 -5.69 -8.62 22.08
CA ILE A 24 -7.09 -8.75 21.65
C ILE A 24 -7.40 -7.83 20.47
N ILE A 25 -6.98 -6.56 20.54
CA ILE A 25 -7.20 -5.61 19.44
C ILE A 25 -6.43 -6.04 18.19
N GLY A 26 -5.20 -6.49 18.32
CA GLY A 26 -4.40 -7.01 17.22
C GLY A 26 -5.03 -8.23 16.54
N THR A 27 -5.57 -9.18 17.32
CA THR A 27 -6.26 -10.36 16.77
C THR A 27 -7.62 -10.00 16.17
N ALA A 28 -8.40 -9.14 16.79
CA ALA A 28 -9.69 -8.68 16.28
C ALA A 28 -9.54 -7.92 14.95
N SER A 29 -8.47 -7.18 14.75
CA SER A 29 -8.19 -6.45 13.51
C SER A 29 -7.93 -7.36 12.30
N LEU A 30 -7.60 -8.63 12.50
CA LEU A 30 -7.48 -9.61 11.41
C LEU A 30 -8.83 -9.96 10.76
N PHE A 31 -9.93 -9.82 11.47
CA PHE A 31 -11.25 -10.22 10.99
C PHE A 31 -12.05 -9.11 10.29
N THR A 32 -11.67 -7.86 10.44
CA THR A 32 -12.46 -6.74 9.89
C THR A 32 -11.56 -5.75 9.14
N PHE A 33 -11.69 -5.70 7.81
CA PHE A 33 -10.85 -4.89 6.91
C PHE A 33 -10.77 -3.40 7.30
N THR A 34 -11.87 -2.83 7.77
CA THR A 34 -11.95 -1.42 8.19
C THR A 34 -11.24 -1.17 9.53
N LEU A 35 -11.25 -2.15 10.43
CA LEU A 35 -10.60 -2.07 11.73
C LEU A 35 -9.10 -2.41 11.67
N MET A 36 -8.64 -3.03 10.59
CA MET A 36 -7.25 -3.46 10.43
C MET A 36 -6.25 -2.31 10.56
N LEU A 37 -6.50 -1.17 9.90
CA LEU A 37 -5.59 -0.01 9.95
C LEU A 37 -5.59 0.64 11.34
N VAL A 38 -6.77 0.96 11.87
CA VAL A 38 -6.92 1.62 13.17
C VAL A 38 -6.48 0.67 14.28
N GLY A 39 -6.88 -0.60 14.22
CA GLY A 39 -6.51 -1.63 15.18
C GLY A 39 -5.01 -1.90 15.20
N SER A 40 -4.36 -1.95 14.05
CA SER A 40 -2.92 -2.17 13.95
C SER A 40 -2.11 -1.02 14.57
N ILE A 41 -2.46 0.23 14.27
CA ILE A 41 -1.81 1.41 14.85
C ILE A 41 -2.01 1.44 16.37
N SER A 42 -3.24 1.19 16.82
CA SER A 42 -3.57 1.14 18.25
C SER A 42 -2.85 0.00 18.96
N GLY A 43 -2.76 -1.17 18.35
CA GLY A 43 -2.06 -2.33 18.88
C GLY A 43 -0.56 -2.08 19.07
N ILE A 44 0.09 -1.41 18.10
CA ILE A 44 1.50 -1.01 18.20
C ILE A 44 1.66 0.01 19.34
N ALA A 45 0.84 1.05 19.40
CA ALA A 45 0.91 2.09 20.43
C ALA A 45 0.74 1.51 21.84
N LEU A 46 -0.29 0.68 22.05
CA LEU A 46 -0.54 0.01 23.33
C LEU A 46 0.58 -0.95 23.72
N GLY A 47 1.12 -1.70 22.75
CA GLY A 47 2.26 -2.58 22.96
C GLY A 47 3.52 -1.84 23.41
N LEU A 48 3.81 -0.67 22.83
CA LEU A 48 4.93 0.18 23.22
C LEU A 48 4.75 0.77 24.63
N ILE A 49 3.53 1.22 24.95
CA ILE A 49 3.19 1.72 26.30
C ILE A 49 3.34 0.59 27.33
N ALA A 50 2.85 -0.62 27.02
CA ALA A 50 2.99 -1.77 27.89
C ALA A 50 4.46 -2.14 28.15
N LEU A 51 5.32 -2.08 27.12
CA LEU A 51 6.77 -2.34 27.28
C LEU A 51 7.45 -1.32 28.19
N ARG A 52 7.03 -0.05 28.16
CA ARG A 52 7.56 1.00 29.05
C ARG A 52 7.14 0.78 30.52
N GLY A 53 5.91 0.29 30.76
CA GLY A 53 5.35 0.04 32.09
C GLY A 53 5.93 -1.18 32.82
N VAL A 54 6.62 -2.08 32.14
CA VAL A 54 7.14 -3.34 32.69
C VAL A 54 8.46 -3.18 33.49
N LYS A 55 9.03 -1.97 33.60
CA LYS A 55 10.26 -1.75 34.38
C LYS A 55 9.98 -2.00 35.87
N GLY A 56 10.52 -3.07 36.47
CA GLY A 56 10.50 -3.34 37.92
C GLY A 56 9.74 -4.58 38.38
N ASN A 57 9.09 -5.36 37.54
CA ASN A 57 8.17 -6.43 37.95
C ASN A 57 8.74 -7.86 37.75
N PRO A 58 8.58 -8.82 38.70
CA PRO A 58 9.08 -10.20 38.58
C PRO A 58 8.43 -11.02 37.46
N ALA A 59 7.18 -10.74 37.06
CA ALA A 59 6.53 -11.38 35.91
C ALA A 59 6.90 -10.78 34.55
N ARG A 60 8.07 -10.19 34.47
CA ARG A 60 8.62 -9.45 33.32
C ARG A 60 8.62 -10.21 31.99
N GLY A 61 8.86 -11.53 32.05
CA GLY A 61 9.02 -12.35 30.86
C GLY A 61 7.73 -12.48 30.05
N LEU A 62 6.65 -12.88 30.69
CA LEU A 62 5.37 -13.12 30.03
C LEU A 62 4.74 -11.83 29.51
N SER A 63 4.74 -10.75 30.31
CA SER A 63 4.18 -9.46 29.88
C SER A 63 4.94 -8.84 28.71
N LYS A 64 6.28 -8.99 28.68
CA LYS A 64 7.08 -8.57 27.52
C LYS A 64 6.78 -9.41 26.28
N ALA A 65 6.71 -10.73 26.43
CA ALA A 65 6.41 -11.64 25.32
C ALA A 65 5.04 -11.32 24.70
N MET A 66 4.01 -11.07 25.53
CA MET A 66 2.67 -10.69 25.06
C MET A 66 2.67 -9.33 24.35
N ALA A 67 3.38 -8.34 24.87
CA ALA A 67 3.47 -7.02 24.26
C ALA A 67 4.21 -7.09 22.90
N VAL A 68 5.31 -7.83 22.82
CA VAL A 68 6.05 -8.06 21.57
C VAL A 68 5.21 -8.82 20.57
N ALA A 69 4.52 -9.89 20.97
CA ALA A 69 3.61 -10.65 20.11
C ALA A 69 2.48 -9.76 19.56
N GLY A 70 1.87 -8.90 20.40
CA GLY A 70 0.85 -7.94 19.97
C GLY A 70 1.37 -6.95 18.92
N ILE A 71 2.59 -6.42 19.09
CA ILE A 71 3.23 -5.54 18.12
C ILE A 71 3.47 -6.27 16.80
N LEU A 72 4.06 -7.46 16.84
CA LEU A 72 4.34 -8.26 15.64
C LEU A 72 3.07 -8.61 14.87
N LEU A 73 2.02 -9.06 15.56
CA LEU A 73 0.72 -9.33 14.95
C LEU A 73 0.11 -8.08 14.33
N SER A 74 0.23 -6.93 14.98
CA SER A 74 -0.25 -5.65 14.45
C SER A 74 0.48 -5.23 13.18
N ILE A 75 1.81 -5.45 13.11
CA ILE A 75 2.60 -5.19 11.90
C ILE A 75 2.18 -6.12 10.77
N VAL A 76 2.06 -7.42 11.04
CA VAL A 76 1.62 -8.41 10.04
C VAL A 76 0.21 -8.10 9.54
N ALA A 77 -0.70 -7.71 10.42
CA ALA A 77 -2.08 -7.34 10.05
C ALA A 77 -2.16 -6.04 9.24
N PHE A 78 -1.19 -5.14 9.38
CA PHE A 78 -1.13 -3.87 8.64
C PHE A 78 -0.70 -4.06 7.17
N LEU A 79 0.16 -5.03 6.88
CA LEU A 79 0.76 -5.21 5.54
C LEU A 79 -0.27 -5.45 4.43
N PRO A 80 -1.23 -6.40 4.53
CA PRO A 80 -2.19 -6.66 3.46
C PRO A 80 -3.03 -5.44 3.06
N PRO A 81 -3.68 -4.70 3.99
CA PRO A 81 -4.46 -3.51 3.64
C PRO A 81 -3.60 -2.38 3.06
N TYR A 82 -2.35 -2.25 3.52
CA TYR A 82 -1.42 -1.27 2.98
C TYR A 82 -1.10 -1.55 1.51
N PHE A 83 -0.71 -2.79 1.17
CA PHE A 83 -0.42 -3.17 -0.22
C PHE A 83 -1.65 -3.09 -1.12
N TYR A 84 -2.81 -3.45 -0.60
CA TYR A 84 -4.08 -3.32 -1.34
C TYR A 84 -4.41 -1.84 -1.65
N ALA A 85 -4.29 -0.96 -0.67
CA ALA A 85 -4.53 0.48 -0.86
C ALA A 85 -3.50 1.09 -1.82
N ALA A 86 -2.22 0.75 -1.66
CA ALA A 86 -1.15 1.20 -2.55
C ALA A 86 -1.37 0.70 -3.99
N GLY A 87 -1.73 -0.57 -4.17
CA GLY A 87 -2.05 -1.16 -5.47
C GLY A 87 -3.23 -0.47 -6.16
N ASN A 88 -4.29 -0.12 -5.42
CA ASN A 88 -5.43 0.62 -5.95
C ASN A 88 -5.06 2.06 -6.35
N ALA A 89 -4.25 2.75 -5.54
CA ALA A 89 -3.76 4.09 -5.86
C ALA A 89 -2.89 4.07 -7.13
N ASN A 90 -2.00 3.09 -7.25
CA ASN A 90 -1.18 2.87 -8.43
C ASN A 90 -2.03 2.56 -9.67
N ALA A 91 -3.06 1.73 -9.53
CA ALA A 91 -3.99 1.40 -10.60
C ALA A 91 -4.75 2.65 -11.09
N ALA A 92 -5.30 3.46 -10.19
CA ALA A 92 -5.99 4.70 -10.54
C ALA A 92 -5.06 5.72 -11.21
N CYS A 93 -3.80 5.83 -10.72
CA CYS A 93 -2.78 6.65 -11.37
C CYS A 93 -2.47 6.17 -12.80
N THR A 94 -2.33 4.85 -12.97
CA THR A 94 -2.05 4.22 -14.28
C THR A 94 -3.19 4.43 -15.25
N GLU A 95 -4.44 4.29 -14.80
CA GLU A 95 -5.62 4.49 -15.65
C GLU A 95 -5.67 5.93 -16.20
N LYS A 96 -5.43 6.95 -15.36
CA LYS A 96 -5.33 8.34 -15.79
C LYS A 96 -4.20 8.54 -16.79
N ARG A 97 -3.06 7.89 -16.57
CA ARG A 97 -1.91 7.92 -17.48
C ARG A 97 -2.28 7.35 -18.85
N LEU A 98 -2.92 6.17 -18.88
CA LEU A 98 -3.36 5.52 -20.14
C LEU A 98 -4.37 6.37 -20.91
N GLN A 99 -5.31 7.03 -20.22
CA GLN A 99 -6.25 7.97 -20.83
C GLN A 99 -5.50 9.16 -21.48
N SER A 100 -4.50 9.69 -20.80
CA SER A 100 -3.70 10.81 -21.34
C SER A 100 -2.87 10.39 -22.56
N ILE A 101 -2.25 9.19 -22.52
CA ILE A 101 -1.50 8.65 -23.65
C ILE A 101 -2.45 8.35 -24.82
N GLY A 102 -3.61 7.73 -24.58
CA GLY A 102 -4.59 7.45 -25.62
C GLY A 102 -5.11 8.71 -26.31
N ALA A 103 -5.36 9.78 -25.53
CA ALA A 103 -5.75 11.07 -26.12
C ALA A 103 -4.63 11.72 -26.95
N ALA A 104 -3.37 11.55 -26.52
CA ALA A 104 -2.22 12.05 -27.26
C ALA A 104 -2.00 11.26 -28.56
N GLU A 105 -2.17 9.96 -28.52
CA GLU A 105 -2.11 9.07 -29.68
C GLU A 105 -3.17 9.43 -30.72
N ALA A 106 -4.40 9.68 -30.30
CA ALA A 106 -5.46 10.11 -31.21
C ALA A 106 -5.09 11.41 -31.94
N ARG A 107 -4.53 12.40 -31.22
CA ARG A 107 -4.05 13.66 -31.84
C ARG A 107 -2.86 13.45 -32.75
N TYR A 108 -1.94 12.57 -32.37
CA TYR A 108 -0.77 12.27 -33.19
C TYR A 108 -1.17 11.60 -34.48
N LEU A 109 -2.14 10.67 -34.44
CA LEU A 109 -2.73 10.02 -35.61
C LEU A 109 -3.40 11.04 -36.55
N GLU A 110 -4.15 12.02 -36.03
CA GLU A 110 -4.78 13.07 -36.83
C GLU A 110 -3.77 13.93 -37.60
N VAL A 111 -2.61 14.22 -36.99
CA VAL A 111 -1.60 15.13 -37.58
C VAL A 111 -0.60 14.38 -38.47
N ILE A 112 -0.15 13.20 -38.05
CA ILE A 112 0.95 12.46 -38.69
C ILE A 112 0.43 11.28 -39.54
N GLY A 113 -0.81 10.83 -39.30
CA GLY A 113 -1.42 9.71 -40.04
C GLY A 113 -1.00 8.33 -39.56
N ARG A 114 -0.26 8.22 -38.47
CA ARG A 114 0.14 6.96 -37.81
C ARG A 114 0.19 7.14 -36.29
N TYR A 115 0.17 6.04 -35.59
CA TYR A 115 0.46 6.01 -34.17
C TYR A 115 1.95 6.24 -33.90
N GLY A 116 2.27 6.86 -32.77
CA GLY A 116 3.62 7.20 -32.36
C GLY A 116 4.16 6.28 -31.26
N THR A 117 5.41 6.46 -30.90
CA THR A 117 6.00 5.92 -29.67
C THR A 117 5.83 6.92 -28.53
N LEU A 118 5.96 6.47 -27.27
CA LEU A 118 5.92 7.39 -26.12
C LEU A 118 6.94 8.54 -26.25
N GLU A 119 8.11 8.27 -26.86
CA GLU A 119 9.14 9.26 -27.09
C GLU A 119 8.75 10.27 -28.18
N GLU A 120 8.08 9.80 -29.25
CA GLU A 120 7.58 10.67 -30.32
C GLU A 120 6.49 11.58 -29.81
N LEU A 121 5.54 11.06 -29.00
CA LEU A 121 4.50 11.85 -28.35
C LEU A 121 5.09 12.94 -27.43
N ALA A 122 6.14 12.58 -26.66
CA ALA A 122 6.82 13.53 -25.79
C ALA A 122 7.56 14.61 -26.60
N ARG A 123 8.26 14.23 -27.69
CA ARG A 123 8.93 15.18 -28.59
C ARG A 123 7.96 16.11 -29.31
N ALA A 124 6.77 15.61 -29.65
CA ALA A 124 5.69 16.41 -30.19
C ALA A 124 5.00 17.31 -29.14
N GLY A 125 5.38 17.22 -27.86
CA GLY A 125 4.78 18.00 -26.79
C GLY A 125 3.34 17.58 -26.42
N LEU A 126 2.88 16.42 -26.89
CA LEU A 126 1.53 15.91 -26.65
C LEU A 126 1.40 15.26 -25.26
N ILE A 127 2.51 14.77 -24.72
CA ILE A 127 2.61 14.28 -23.35
C ILE A 127 3.84 14.86 -22.67
N GLY A 128 3.80 15.02 -21.36
CA GLY A 128 4.98 15.40 -20.57
C GLY A 128 6.00 14.26 -20.51
N SER A 129 7.28 14.61 -20.34
CA SER A 129 8.38 13.64 -20.21
C SER A 129 8.17 12.63 -19.06
N ASP A 130 7.45 13.05 -18.03
CA ASP A 130 7.08 12.20 -16.89
C ASP A 130 6.04 11.12 -17.27
N LEU A 131 5.17 11.38 -18.25
CA LEU A 131 4.23 10.41 -18.80
C LEU A 131 4.89 9.47 -19.82
N ALA A 132 5.94 9.92 -20.47
CA ALA A 132 6.74 9.10 -21.40
C ALA A 132 7.69 8.14 -20.67
N ALA A 133 7.94 8.33 -19.36
CA ALA A 133 8.80 7.42 -18.60
C ALA A 133 8.30 5.97 -18.71
N PRO A 134 9.18 4.98 -18.95
CA PRO A 134 8.75 3.60 -19.15
C PRO A 134 8.00 3.02 -17.93
N VAL A 135 8.40 3.41 -16.74
CA VAL A 135 7.78 3.00 -15.47
C VAL A 135 7.28 4.21 -14.72
N LYS A 136 5.99 4.22 -14.37
CA LYS A 136 5.36 5.23 -13.51
C LYS A 136 4.19 4.61 -12.77
N CYS A 137 3.90 5.08 -11.55
CA CYS A 137 2.84 4.53 -10.69
C CYS A 137 2.99 3.01 -10.44
N GLY A 138 4.23 2.48 -10.46
CA GLY A 138 4.48 1.06 -10.29
C GLY A 138 4.07 0.18 -11.48
N TYR A 139 3.79 0.79 -12.63
CA TYR A 139 3.42 0.08 -13.87
C TYR A 139 4.38 0.43 -15.00
N ARG A 140 4.77 -0.59 -15.76
CA ARG A 140 5.46 -0.46 -17.04
C ARG A 140 4.43 -0.31 -18.14
N VAL A 141 4.57 0.72 -18.97
CA VAL A 141 3.72 0.93 -20.13
C VAL A 141 4.46 0.55 -21.39
N GLU A 142 3.87 -0.33 -22.18
CA GLU A 142 4.33 -0.77 -23.48
C GLU A 142 3.29 -0.37 -24.53
N LEU A 143 3.77 0.18 -25.62
CA LEU A 143 2.97 0.63 -26.75
C LEU A 143 3.35 -0.23 -27.95
N GLN A 144 2.40 -1.01 -28.46
CA GLN A 144 2.57 -1.88 -29.60
C GLN A 144 1.70 -1.37 -30.74
N SER A 145 2.34 -1.02 -31.84
CA SER A 145 1.64 -0.57 -33.06
C SER A 145 1.94 -1.56 -34.17
N GLU A 146 0.95 -2.32 -34.59
CA GLU A 146 1.04 -3.28 -35.69
C GLU A 146 -0.11 -3.05 -36.68
N GLY A 147 0.21 -2.97 -37.99
CA GLY A 147 -0.78 -2.99 -39.06
C GLY A 147 -1.84 -1.88 -39.03
N GLY A 148 -1.56 -0.73 -38.42
CA GLY A 148 -2.53 0.38 -38.28
C GLY A 148 -3.36 0.34 -37.02
N ALA A 149 -3.31 -0.72 -36.25
CA ALA A 149 -3.87 -0.79 -34.89
C ALA A 149 -2.79 -0.47 -33.83
N SER A 150 -3.17 0.13 -32.73
CA SER A 150 -2.27 0.34 -31.59
C SER A 150 -2.90 -0.19 -30.31
N GLU A 151 -2.10 -0.87 -29.51
CA GLU A 151 -2.49 -1.36 -28.19
C GLU A 151 -1.53 -0.81 -27.13
N ILE A 152 -2.09 -0.19 -26.10
CA ILE A 152 -1.34 0.28 -24.95
C ILE A 152 -1.53 -0.74 -23.83
N THR A 153 -0.45 -1.37 -23.39
CA THR A 153 -0.47 -2.32 -22.28
C THR A 153 0.28 -1.74 -21.09
N ALA A 154 -0.34 -1.80 -19.89
CA ALA A 154 0.31 -1.44 -18.64
C ALA A 154 0.36 -2.64 -17.70
N ILE A 155 1.58 -3.07 -17.40
CA ILE A 155 1.89 -4.26 -16.59
C ILE A 155 2.46 -3.81 -15.25
N PRO A 156 1.99 -4.34 -14.10
CA PRO A 156 2.56 -4.00 -12.81
C PRO A 156 4.02 -4.47 -12.73
N GLU A 157 4.93 -3.60 -12.28
CA GLU A 157 6.36 -3.90 -12.16
C GLU A 157 6.63 -5.01 -11.14
N ALA A 158 5.87 -5.00 -10.03
CA ALA A 158 5.90 -6.06 -9.03
C ALA A 158 4.47 -6.48 -8.70
N HIS A 159 4.06 -7.65 -9.18
CA HIS A 159 2.74 -8.21 -8.90
C HIS A 159 2.51 -8.30 -7.39
N LEU A 160 1.32 -7.95 -6.91
CA LEU A 160 0.93 -7.84 -5.50
C LEU A 160 1.47 -6.60 -4.74
N LEU A 161 2.63 -6.06 -5.10
CA LEU A 161 3.21 -4.90 -4.42
C LEU A 161 2.80 -3.58 -5.08
N THR A 162 2.87 -3.51 -6.41
CA THR A 162 2.56 -2.29 -7.16
C THR A 162 1.18 -2.32 -7.82
N GLY A 163 0.62 -3.51 -8.05
CA GLY A 163 -0.71 -3.69 -8.61
C GLY A 163 -1.08 -5.16 -8.83
N HIS A 164 -2.35 -5.42 -9.14
CA HIS A 164 -2.88 -6.76 -9.34
C HIS A 164 -3.42 -6.98 -10.76
N LYS A 165 -3.62 -5.90 -11.51
CA LYS A 165 -4.29 -5.93 -12.83
C LYS A 165 -3.34 -5.45 -13.90
N THR A 166 -3.38 -6.10 -15.06
CA THR A 166 -2.82 -5.58 -16.30
C THR A 166 -3.90 -4.81 -17.03
N PHE A 167 -3.59 -3.60 -17.47
CA PHE A 167 -4.50 -2.77 -18.25
C PHE A 167 -4.14 -2.93 -19.74
N ARG A 168 -5.16 -3.02 -20.60
CA ARG A 168 -5.01 -3.02 -22.04
C ARG A 168 -6.02 -2.05 -22.63
N VAL A 169 -5.54 -1.14 -23.44
CA VAL A 169 -6.35 -0.16 -24.16
C VAL A 169 -6.06 -0.32 -25.65
N LYS A 170 -7.05 -0.78 -26.39
CA LYS A 170 -6.97 -0.83 -27.87
C LYS A 170 -7.41 0.52 -28.41
N LEU A 171 -6.60 1.07 -29.29
CA LEU A 171 -6.92 2.26 -30.06
C LEU A 171 -7.61 1.88 -31.37
N PRO A 172 -8.49 2.74 -31.91
CA PRO A 172 -9.16 2.46 -33.17
C PRO A 172 -8.15 2.34 -34.30
N ASP A 173 -8.49 1.53 -35.31
CA ASP A 173 -7.63 1.35 -36.47
C ASP A 173 -7.41 2.68 -37.21
N ALA A 174 -6.17 2.96 -37.59
CA ALA A 174 -5.82 4.09 -38.45
C ALA A 174 -6.44 3.83 -39.84
N ARG A 175 -7.40 4.70 -40.24
CA ARG A 175 -8.06 4.63 -41.56
C ARG A 175 -7.29 5.39 -42.59
#